data_145fb5dddb499f4fb26c522aa15c1f88
#
_entry.id   145fb5dddb499f4fb26c522aa15c1f88
#
_cell.length_a   1.000
_cell.length_b   1.000
_cell.length_c   1.000
_cell.angle_alpha   90.00
_cell.angle_beta   90.00
_cell.angle_gamma   90.00
#
_symmetry.space_group_name_H-M   'P 1'
#
loop_
_entity.id
_entity.type
_entity.pdbx_description
1 polymer ?
#
loop_
_entity_poly.entity_id
_entity_poly.type
_entity_poly.pdbx_seq_one_letter_code
_entity_poly.pdbx_strand_id
1 'polypeptide(L)'
;MFHRERQLIDGERISIIPNILSADECQQLIARAEESGFKLSPPSGGGHGRTHREDPRTNEYTVINDQSLADKLFKRVSPLLPPTLEWMADNAYFTKGIGGREWSIVGCVDRLRFYKYKKDEEYPEHMDGSYSRTITYNNELQQSYKQHSFLTLLIYLNDDFQGGETKFFPDKQHCRFLRDIENKQPVHVIKPKQGMALINIHNILHEGSKVQSGIKYVLRTDILYQKITELHPKLEKYSQKNSNNNDKIIVTEWEKHFEPSCKMYHD
;
A
#
# COMPACT_ATOMS: atom_id res chain seq x y z
N MET A 1 20.47 -14.93 6.09
CA MET A 1 19.46 -14.52 5.07
C MET A 1 18.11 -14.70 5.73
N PHE A 2 17.39 -13.62 6.06
CA PHE A 2 16.08 -13.74 6.69
C PHE A 2 15.09 -14.31 5.68
N HIS A 3 14.46 -15.42 6.01
CA HIS A 3 13.38 -16.00 5.20
C HIS A 3 12.17 -15.08 5.30
N ARG A 4 11.82 -14.40 4.19
CA ARG A 4 10.62 -13.59 4.10
C ARG A 4 9.53 -14.47 3.52
N GLU A 5 8.54 -14.79 4.33
CA GLU A 5 7.37 -15.54 3.91
C GLU A 5 6.13 -14.68 4.14
N ARG A 6 5.28 -14.60 3.13
CA ARG A 6 4.01 -13.91 3.24
C ARG A 6 3.00 -14.79 3.96
N GLN A 7 2.37 -14.25 4.98
CA GLN A 7 1.32 -14.92 5.74
C GLN A 7 -0.03 -14.30 5.38
N LEU A 8 -0.94 -15.11 4.86
CA LEU A 8 -2.31 -14.71 4.55
C LEU A 8 -3.15 -14.68 5.82
N ILE A 9 -3.80 -13.57 6.10
CA ILE A 9 -4.68 -13.37 7.26
C ILE A 9 -6.15 -13.51 6.83
N ASP A 10 -6.50 -12.92 5.68
CA ASP A 10 -7.81 -13.03 5.05
C ASP A 10 -7.61 -13.19 3.54
N GLY A 11 -7.19 -14.37 3.13
CA GLY A 11 -6.81 -14.64 1.75
C GLY A 11 -5.83 -13.60 1.23
N GLU A 12 -6.02 -13.17 -0.01
CA GLU A 12 -5.19 -12.13 -0.64
C GLU A 12 -5.55 -10.71 -0.18
N ARG A 13 -6.67 -10.55 0.56
CA ARG A 13 -7.19 -9.23 0.98
C ARG A 13 -6.37 -8.59 2.09
N ILE A 14 -5.88 -9.41 3.04
CA ILE A 14 -5.05 -8.99 4.15
C ILE A 14 -3.90 -9.98 4.32
N SER A 15 -2.68 -9.49 4.33
CA SER A 15 -1.51 -10.32 4.56
C SER A 15 -0.41 -9.54 5.28
N ILE A 16 0.48 -10.27 5.94
CA ILE A 16 1.66 -9.70 6.57
C ILE A 16 2.92 -10.35 6.00
N ILE A 17 4.01 -9.59 5.98
CA ILE A 17 5.34 -10.06 5.61
C ILE A 17 6.31 -9.62 6.71
N PRO A 18 6.82 -10.55 7.51
CA PRO A 18 7.81 -10.22 8.54
C PRO A 18 9.14 -9.75 7.92
N ASN A 19 9.86 -8.90 8.64
CA ASN A 19 11.24 -8.52 8.33
C ASN A 19 11.46 -7.95 6.91
N ILE A 20 10.51 -7.15 6.41
CA ILE A 20 10.69 -6.40 5.15
C ILE A 20 11.81 -5.38 5.30
N LEU A 21 11.92 -4.75 6.47
CA LEU A 21 13.02 -3.89 6.86
C LEU A 21 13.77 -4.50 8.06
N SER A 22 15.07 -4.27 8.14
CA SER A 22 15.85 -4.55 9.34
C SER A 22 15.57 -3.50 10.43
N ALA A 23 15.97 -3.80 11.67
CA ALA A 23 15.87 -2.83 12.77
C ALA A 23 16.64 -1.54 12.46
N ASP A 24 17.86 -1.66 11.91
CA ASP A 24 18.69 -0.51 11.54
C ASP A 24 18.04 0.33 10.43
N GLU A 25 17.45 -0.31 9.42
CA GLU A 25 16.70 0.40 8.37
C GLU A 25 15.50 1.13 8.94
N CYS A 26 14.78 0.53 9.87
CA CYS A 26 13.65 1.16 10.55
C CYS A 26 14.10 2.40 11.34
N GLN A 27 15.19 2.29 12.12
CA GLN A 27 15.74 3.42 12.88
C GLN A 27 16.21 4.57 11.98
N GLN A 28 16.90 4.25 10.86
CA GLN A 28 17.29 5.25 9.87
C GLN A 28 16.08 5.98 9.27
N LEU A 29 14.99 5.26 8.98
CA LEU A 29 13.77 5.84 8.43
C LEU A 29 13.04 6.71 9.46
N ILE A 30 13.01 6.31 10.74
CA ILE A 30 12.48 7.14 11.82
C ILE A 30 13.28 8.43 11.95
N ALA A 31 14.62 8.33 12.03
CA ALA A 31 15.49 9.50 12.13
C ALA A 31 15.29 10.48 10.96
N ARG A 32 15.23 9.94 9.74
CA ARG A 32 14.97 10.74 8.53
C ARG A 32 13.59 11.42 8.56
N ALA A 33 12.57 10.74 9.06
CA ALA A 33 11.24 11.31 9.18
C ALA A 33 11.18 12.41 10.26
N GLU A 34 11.87 12.23 11.38
CA GLU A 34 12.01 13.25 12.42
C GLU A 34 12.75 14.50 11.89
N GLU A 35 13.84 14.30 11.14
CA GLU A 35 14.58 15.39 10.51
C GLU A 35 13.74 16.17 9.48
N SER A 36 12.85 15.47 8.74
CA SER A 36 11.91 16.09 7.80
C SER A 36 10.82 16.91 8.48
N GLY A 37 10.64 16.76 9.78
CA GLY A 37 9.64 17.43 10.59
C GLY A 37 8.24 16.86 10.42
N PHE A 38 7.63 16.49 11.55
CA PHE A 38 6.24 16.07 11.60
C PHE A 38 5.31 17.26 11.80
N LYS A 39 4.13 17.18 11.22
CA LYS A 39 3.02 18.14 11.39
C LYS A 39 1.72 17.40 11.64
N LEU A 40 0.77 18.06 12.26
CA LEU A 40 -0.55 17.48 12.52
C LEU A 40 -1.17 16.96 11.23
N SER A 41 -1.73 15.76 11.27
CA SER A 41 -2.42 15.17 10.12
C SER A 41 -3.60 16.05 9.69
N PRO A 42 -3.72 16.36 8.39
CA PRO A 42 -4.88 17.10 7.93
C PRO A 42 -6.15 16.26 8.14
N PRO A 43 -7.31 16.92 8.29
CA PRO A 43 -8.58 16.24 8.26
C PRO A 43 -8.69 15.32 7.03
N SER A 44 -9.38 14.19 7.15
CA SER A 44 -9.62 13.30 6.00
C SER A 44 -10.24 14.13 4.89
N GLY A 45 -9.56 14.27 3.77
CA GLY A 45 -10.13 14.87 2.59
C GLY A 45 -11.37 14.06 2.21
N GLY A 46 -12.54 14.58 2.53
CA GLY A 46 -13.81 13.93 2.25
C GLY A 46 -13.98 13.75 0.76
N GLY A 47 -13.78 12.53 0.27
CA GLY A 47 -14.47 12.10 -0.93
C GLY A 47 -15.97 12.16 -0.63
N HIS A 48 -16.67 13.05 -1.31
CA HIS A 48 -18.12 13.19 -1.33
C HIS A 48 -18.86 13.43 0.02
N GLY A 49 -18.96 14.67 0.43
CA GLY A 49 -20.11 15.18 1.21
C GLY A 49 -20.00 15.07 2.73
N ARG A 50 -18.83 14.84 3.33
CA ARG A 50 -18.67 15.01 4.78
C ARG A 50 -18.17 16.41 5.10
N THR A 51 -19.03 17.18 5.71
CA THR A 51 -18.67 18.44 6.39
C THR A 51 -17.60 18.17 7.45
N HIS A 52 -16.60 19.05 7.53
CA HIS A 52 -15.44 19.04 8.42
C HIS A 52 -15.74 19.06 9.94
N ARG A 53 -16.81 18.44 10.38
CA ARG A 53 -17.12 18.34 11.80
C ARG A 53 -16.50 17.07 12.35
N GLU A 54 -15.40 17.25 13.09
CA GLU A 54 -14.80 16.26 13.98
C GLU A 54 -14.07 15.11 13.27
N ASP A 55 -12.94 15.44 12.63
CA ASP A 55 -11.92 14.42 12.36
C ASP A 55 -11.08 14.27 13.65
N PRO A 56 -11.23 13.16 14.40
CA PRO A 56 -10.54 12.96 15.68
C PRO A 56 -9.06 12.60 15.51
N ARG A 57 -8.48 12.72 14.29
CA ARG A 57 -7.07 12.45 14.10
C ARG A 57 -6.23 13.51 14.82
N THR A 58 -5.44 13.03 15.77
CA THR A 58 -4.51 13.84 16.53
C THR A 58 -3.05 13.50 16.20
N ASN A 59 -2.83 12.45 15.42
CA ASN A 59 -1.52 11.98 15.03
C ASN A 59 -0.80 12.96 14.09
N GLU A 60 0.52 12.88 14.13
CA GLU A 60 1.40 13.67 13.26
C GLU A 60 1.80 12.86 12.00
N TYR A 61 2.12 13.56 10.91
CA TYR A 61 2.63 12.94 9.69
C TYR A 61 3.69 13.82 9.02
N THR A 62 4.53 13.15 8.22
CA THR A 62 5.39 13.83 7.22
C THR A 62 5.38 13.04 5.92
N VAL A 63 5.74 13.69 4.82
CA VAL A 63 5.79 13.08 3.49
C VAL A 63 7.19 13.25 2.93
N ILE A 64 7.78 12.16 2.49
CA ILE A 64 9.07 12.13 1.81
C ILE A 64 8.85 11.51 0.44
N ASN A 65 9.12 12.26 -0.62
CA ASN A 65 9.11 11.73 -1.98
C ASN A 65 10.47 11.07 -2.24
N ASP A 66 10.48 9.74 -2.43
CA ASP A 66 11.71 8.96 -2.60
C ASP A 66 11.45 7.73 -3.48
N GLN A 67 11.75 7.87 -4.77
CA GLN A 67 11.60 6.79 -5.75
C GLN A 67 12.55 5.62 -5.43
N SER A 68 13.78 5.90 -4.99
CA SER A 68 14.76 4.84 -4.67
C SER A 68 14.29 3.95 -3.52
N LEU A 69 13.71 4.56 -2.46
CA LEU A 69 13.13 3.81 -1.36
C LEU A 69 11.88 3.04 -1.80
N ALA A 70 11.00 3.66 -2.61
CA ALA A 70 9.83 2.98 -3.17
C ALA A 70 10.22 1.75 -4.01
N ASP A 71 11.24 1.87 -4.87
CA ASP A 71 11.78 0.76 -5.67
C ASP A 71 12.39 -0.35 -4.79
N LYS A 72 13.12 0.04 -3.76
CA LYS A 72 13.68 -0.91 -2.79
C LYS A 72 12.59 -1.69 -2.06
N LEU A 73 11.52 -1.03 -1.62
CA LEU A 73 10.37 -1.67 -1.01
C LEU A 73 9.67 -2.59 -1.99
N PHE A 74 9.43 -2.12 -3.22
CA PHE A 74 8.80 -2.90 -4.27
C PHE A 74 9.58 -4.19 -4.57
N LYS A 75 10.90 -4.11 -4.76
CA LYS A 75 11.78 -5.28 -4.98
C LYS A 75 11.68 -6.32 -3.85
N ARG A 76 11.38 -5.89 -2.63
CA ARG A 76 11.23 -6.79 -1.48
C ARG A 76 9.86 -7.44 -1.38
N VAL A 77 8.80 -6.73 -1.76
CA VAL A 77 7.42 -7.21 -1.59
C VAL A 77 6.87 -7.90 -2.83
N SER A 78 7.22 -7.44 -4.04
CA SER A 78 6.63 -7.93 -5.29
C SER A 78 6.82 -9.44 -5.53
N PRO A 79 7.95 -10.08 -5.19
CA PRO A 79 8.08 -11.53 -5.36
C PRO A 79 7.17 -12.37 -4.45
N LEU A 80 6.57 -11.74 -3.44
CA LEU A 80 5.72 -12.37 -2.44
C LEU A 80 4.24 -12.07 -2.67
N LEU A 81 3.91 -11.28 -3.69
CA LEU A 81 2.55 -10.89 -4.03
C LEU A 81 2.10 -11.56 -5.33
N PRO A 82 0.79 -11.77 -5.52
CA PRO A 82 0.27 -12.18 -6.80
C PRO A 82 0.67 -11.17 -7.89
N PRO A 83 1.21 -11.64 -9.02
CA PRO A 83 1.68 -10.75 -10.08
C PRO A 83 0.54 -10.00 -10.77
N THR A 84 -0.69 -10.51 -10.66
CA THR A 84 -1.90 -9.94 -11.24
C THR A 84 -3.02 -9.83 -10.21
N LEU A 85 -4.07 -9.08 -10.55
CA LEU A 85 -5.27 -8.93 -9.70
C LEU A 85 -6.39 -9.90 -10.08
N GLU A 86 -6.07 -11.05 -10.67
CA GLU A 86 -7.07 -12.06 -11.06
C GLU A 86 -7.96 -12.49 -9.88
N TRP A 87 -7.37 -12.65 -8.71
CA TRP A 87 -8.05 -13.00 -7.47
C TRP A 87 -9.07 -11.93 -7.00
N MET A 88 -8.99 -10.70 -7.52
CA MET A 88 -9.96 -9.64 -7.24
C MET A 88 -11.19 -9.72 -8.14
N ALA A 89 -11.13 -10.41 -9.26
CA ALA A 89 -12.21 -10.44 -10.26
C ALA A 89 -13.52 -10.99 -9.70
N ASP A 90 -13.45 -11.95 -8.79
CA ASP A 90 -14.61 -12.59 -8.16
C ASP A 90 -15.04 -11.88 -6.86
N ASN A 91 -14.37 -10.81 -6.49
CA ASN A 91 -14.66 -10.11 -5.24
C ASN A 91 -15.70 -9.01 -5.49
N ALA A 92 -16.90 -9.15 -4.89
CA ALA A 92 -18.02 -8.22 -5.03
C ALA A 92 -17.70 -6.76 -4.59
N TYR A 93 -16.56 -6.55 -3.93
CA TYR A 93 -16.09 -5.23 -3.50
C TYR A 93 -15.51 -4.39 -4.64
N PHE A 94 -15.13 -5.00 -5.74
CA PHE A 94 -14.62 -4.28 -6.90
C PHE A 94 -15.75 -4.08 -7.89
N THR A 95 -16.15 -2.82 -8.05
CA THR A 95 -17.13 -2.41 -9.06
C THR A 95 -16.73 -2.95 -10.43
N LYS A 96 -17.70 -3.36 -11.23
CA LYS A 96 -17.55 -3.89 -12.58
C LYS A 96 -16.47 -3.14 -13.37
N GLY A 97 -15.42 -3.86 -13.78
CA GLY A 97 -14.34 -3.35 -14.61
C GLY A 97 -13.02 -3.04 -13.90
N ILE A 98 -12.92 -3.25 -12.59
CA ILE A 98 -11.69 -3.12 -11.83
C ILE A 98 -11.34 -4.48 -11.22
N GLY A 99 -10.23 -5.04 -11.61
CA GLY A 99 -9.75 -6.37 -11.23
C GLY A 99 -9.71 -7.32 -12.42
N GLY A 100 -8.78 -8.21 -12.41
CA GLY A 100 -8.62 -9.23 -13.44
C GLY A 100 -7.17 -9.42 -13.89
N ARG A 101 -6.98 -10.37 -14.79
CA ARG A 101 -5.67 -10.71 -15.37
C ARG A 101 -4.99 -9.56 -16.12
N GLU A 102 -5.76 -8.55 -16.48
CA GLU A 102 -5.29 -7.37 -17.23
C GLU A 102 -4.51 -6.35 -16.38
N TRP A 103 -4.38 -6.56 -15.07
CA TRP A 103 -3.62 -5.70 -14.18
C TRP A 103 -2.39 -6.40 -13.64
N SER A 104 -1.21 -5.87 -13.92
CA SER A 104 0.07 -6.35 -13.38
C SER A 104 0.65 -5.37 -12.37
N ILE A 105 1.28 -5.92 -11.34
CA ILE A 105 2.02 -5.16 -10.35
C ILE A 105 3.25 -4.51 -11.00
N VAL A 106 3.46 -3.19 -10.77
CA VAL A 106 4.52 -2.44 -11.46
C VAL A 106 5.38 -1.57 -10.56
N GLY A 107 5.01 -1.33 -9.30
CA GLY A 107 5.80 -0.49 -8.41
C GLY A 107 5.11 -0.16 -7.11
N CYS A 108 5.76 0.69 -6.33
CA CYS A 108 5.17 1.39 -5.20
C CYS A 108 5.11 2.89 -5.50
N VAL A 109 4.16 3.58 -4.87
CA VAL A 109 4.08 5.05 -4.93
C VAL A 109 5.28 5.65 -4.21
N ASP A 110 5.99 6.55 -4.87
CA ASP A 110 7.19 7.23 -4.35
C ASP A 110 6.88 8.30 -3.28
N ARG A 111 5.61 8.67 -3.14
CA ARG A 111 5.14 9.57 -2.08
C ARG A 111 4.93 8.79 -0.79
N LEU A 112 5.99 8.70 0.01
CA LEU A 112 6.03 7.93 1.25
C LEU A 112 5.48 8.76 2.40
N ARG A 113 4.47 8.26 3.10
CA ARG A 113 3.85 8.91 4.25
C ARG A 113 4.34 8.27 5.52
N PHE A 114 4.96 9.05 6.39
CA PHE A 114 5.35 8.63 7.72
C PHE A 114 4.35 9.16 8.72
N TYR A 115 3.83 8.29 9.58
CA TYR A 115 2.90 8.64 10.65
C TYR A 115 3.55 8.41 11.99
N LYS A 116 3.31 9.34 12.92
CA LYS A 116 3.76 9.29 14.30
C LYS A 116 2.56 9.41 15.21
N TYR A 117 2.42 8.44 16.11
CA TYR A 117 1.33 8.38 17.09
C TYR A 117 1.94 8.40 18.48
N LYS A 118 1.52 9.36 19.29
CA LYS A 118 1.85 9.47 20.71
C LYS A 118 0.78 8.78 21.54
N LYS A 119 0.98 8.73 22.86
CA LYS A 119 -0.02 8.22 23.79
C LYS A 119 -1.39 8.91 23.56
N ASP A 120 -2.45 8.10 23.60
CA ASP A 120 -3.86 8.48 23.40
C ASP A 120 -4.24 8.86 21.94
N GLU A 121 -3.30 8.79 21.01
CA GLU A 121 -3.55 9.03 19.58
C GLU A 121 -3.93 7.73 18.85
N GLU A 122 -4.80 7.88 17.86
CA GLU A 122 -5.34 6.78 17.05
C GLU A 122 -5.59 7.23 15.62
N TYR A 123 -5.83 6.30 14.75
CA TYR A 123 -6.38 6.55 13.42
C TYR A 123 -7.76 5.88 13.35
N PRO A 124 -8.85 6.66 13.36
CA PRO A 124 -10.20 6.12 13.41
C PRO A 124 -10.54 5.22 12.24
N GLU A 125 -11.63 4.47 12.36
CA GLU A 125 -12.16 3.61 11.32
C GLU A 125 -12.30 4.31 9.97
N HIS A 126 -11.68 3.74 8.94
CA HIS A 126 -11.68 4.26 7.58
C HIS A 126 -11.45 3.16 6.56
N MET A 127 -11.66 3.50 5.31
CA MET A 127 -11.14 2.79 4.15
C MET A 127 -10.07 3.66 3.50
N ASP A 128 -9.06 3.03 2.91
CA ASP A 128 -8.02 3.76 2.20
C ASP A 128 -8.50 4.29 0.86
N GLY A 129 -7.97 5.43 0.45
CA GLY A 129 -8.16 5.96 -0.89
C GLY A 129 -7.15 5.39 -1.87
N SER A 130 -7.55 5.22 -3.13
CA SER A 130 -6.65 4.83 -4.22
C SER A 130 -5.83 6.02 -4.72
N TYR A 131 -4.68 5.71 -5.31
CA TYR A 131 -3.83 6.65 -6.03
C TYR A 131 -3.79 6.27 -7.51
N SER A 132 -3.81 7.28 -8.39
CA SER A 132 -3.67 7.09 -9.84
C SER A 132 -2.67 8.07 -10.39
N ARG A 133 -1.87 7.61 -11.37
CA ARG A 133 -0.99 8.48 -12.14
C ARG A 133 -0.95 8.06 -13.60
N THR A 134 -0.58 9.00 -14.47
CA THR A 134 -0.28 8.72 -15.87
C THR A 134 1.23 8.82 -16.08
N ILE A 135 1.83 7.79 -16.65
CA ILE A 135 3.24 7.79 -17.04
C ILE A 135 3.32 7.91 -18.56
N THR A 136 4.10 8.87 -19.04
CA THR A 136 4.40 9.01 -20.45
C THR A 136 5.85 8.60 -20.70
N TYR A 137 6.07 7.61 -21.53
CA TYR A 137 7.40 7.21 -21.95
C TYR A 137 7.85 8.09 -23.11
N ASN A 138 9.03 8.71 -22.99
CA ASN A 138 9.69 9.45 -24.07
C ASN A 138 10.34 8.47 -25.09
N ASN A 139 9.53 7.59 -25.65
CA ASN A 139 9.91 6.78 -26.82
C ASN A 139 9.30 7.40 -28.07
N GLU A 140 9.70 6.90 -29.26
CA GLU A 140 9.19 7.36 -30.55
C GLU A 140 7.66 7.36 -30.66
N LEU A 141 6.99 6.60 -29.80
CA LEU A 141 5.53 6.42 -29.81
C LEU A 141 4.80 7.32 -28.78
N GLN A 142 5.50 8.04 -27.90
CA GLN A 142 4.91 8.90 -26.85
C GLN A 142 3.74 8.23 -26.10
N GLN A 143 3.88 6.94 -25.78
CA GLN A 143 2.81 6.17 -25.15
C GLN A 143 2.60 6.57 -23.69
N SER A 144 1.35 6.80 -23.33
CA SER A 144 0.95 7.11 -21.95
C SER A 144 0.19 5.94 -21.34
N TYR A 145 0.51 5.60 -20.10
CA TYR A 145 -0.06 4.49 -19.36
C TYR A 145 -0.64 4.98 -18.04
N LYS A 146 -1.83 4.50 -17.71
CA LYS A 146 -2.44 4.75 -16.40
C LYS A 146 -2.00 3.68 -15.41
N GLN A 147 -1.47 4.12 -14.29
CA GLN A 147 -1.21 3.28 -13.13
C GLN A 147 -2.21 3.60 -12.03
N HIS A 148 -2.64 2.58 -11.31
CA HIS A 148 -3.61 2.69 -10.22
C HIS A 148 -3.19 1.81 -9.03
N SER A 149 -3.45 2.27 -7.81
CA SER A 149 -3.19 1.48 -6.62
C SER A 149 -4.45 0.78 -6.12
N PHE A 150 -4.30 -0.46 -5.68
CA PHE A 150 -5.37 -1.28 -5.11
C PHE A 150 -5.05 -1.75 -3.70
N LEU A 151 -3.76 -1.79 -3.36
CA LEU A 151 -3.27 -2.30 -2.10
C LEU A 151 -2.48 -1.22 -1.37
N THR A 152 -2.73 -1.10 -0.08
CA THR A 152 -1.88 -0.37 0.86
C THR A 152 -0.71 -1.26 1.29
N LEU A 153 0.48 -0.68 1.33
CA LEU A 153 1.67 -1.21 1.97
C LEU A 153 1.97 -0.36 3.20
N LEU A 154 1.72 -0.92 4.38
CA LEU A 154 2.00 -0.32 5.67
C LEU A 154 3.18 -1.04 6.31
N ILE A 155 4.20 -0.32 6.79
CA ILE A 155 5.35 -0.91 7.46
C ILE A 155 5.47 -0.32 8.86
N TYR A 156 5.49 -1.18 9.88
CA TYR A 156 5.72 -0.75 11.26
C TYR A 156 7.22 -0.56 11.48
N LEU A 157 7.61 0.65 11.88
CA LEU A 157 9.02 1.00 12.01
C LEU A 157 9.58 0.72 13.41
N ASN A 158 8.69 0.52 14.39
CA ASN A 158 9.04 0.12 15.75
C ASN A 158 7.94 -0.72 16.38
N ASP A 159 8.20 -1.32 17.54
CA ASP A 159 7.24 -2.08 18.36
C ASP A 159 7.45 -1.90 19.85
N ASP A 160 8.21 -0.88 20.26
CA ASP A 160 8.49 -0.50 21.65
C ASP A 160 7.42 0.43 22.25
N PHE A 161 6.15 0.12 21.98
CA PHE A 161 4.97 0.83 22.49
C PHE A 161 3.87 -0.18 22.87
N GLN A 162 2.81 0.29 23.52
CA GLN A 162 1.64 -0.53 23.86
C GLN A 162 0.38 -0.01 23.16
N GLY A 163 -0.52 -0.91 22.82
CA GLY A 163 -1.68 -0.61 21.98
C GLY A 163 -1.29 -0.43 20.53
N GLY A 164 -2.02 0.39 19.80
CA GLY A 164 -1.68 0.77 18.41
C GLY A 164 -1.82 -0.36 17.40
N GLU A 165 -2.57 -1.43 17.69
CA GLU A 165 -2.86 -2.50 16.75
C GLU A 165 -3.60 -1.96 15.54
N THR A 166 -3.46 -2.62 14.38
CA THR A 166 -4.35 -2.40 13.24
C THR A 166 -5.48 -3.42 13.30
N LYS A 167 -6.72 -2.93 13.38
CA LYS A 167 -7.92 -3.77 13.44
C LYS A 167 -8.72 -3.69 12.16
N PHE A 168 -9.16 -4.84 11.68
CA PHE A 168 -10.04 -4.95 10.53
C PHE A 168 -11.43 -5.38 10.97
N PHE A 169 -12.44 -4.83 10.32
CA PHE A 169 -13.84 -5.04 10.68
C PHE A 169 -14.57 -5.83 9.59
N PRO A 170 -15.70 -6.50 9.95
CA PRO A 170 -16.46 -7.29 8.97
C PRO A 170 -16.90 -6.44 7.79
N ASP A 171 -16.77 -7.03 6.61
CA ASP A 171 -17.38 -6.46 5.42
C ASP A 171 -18.89 -6.56 5.50
N LYS A 172 -19.55 -5.44 5.45
CA LYS A 172 -20.99 -5.45 5.22
C LYS A 172 -21.26 -5.18 3.75
N GLN A 173 -21.60 -6.22 3.01
CA GLN A 173 -21.95 -6.16 1.59
C GLN A 173 -23.09 -5.17 1.27
N HIS A 174 -23.79 -4.64 2.27
CA HIS A 174 -25.01 -3.84 2.11
C HIS A 174 -25.04 -2.56 2.96
N CYS A 175 -24.00 -2.22 3.72
CA CYS A 175 -24.01 -0.98 4.50
C CYS A 175 -23.69 0.23 3.62
N ARG A 176 -24.71 0.96 3.24
CA ARG A 176 -24.63 2.26 2.57
C ARG A 176 -23.96 3.34 3.43
N PHE A 177 -23.93 3.15 4.76
CA PHE A 177 -23.39 4.10 5.72
C PHE A 177 -22.64 3.37 6.83
N LEU A 178 -21.42 3.85 7.16
CA LEU A 178 -20.59 3.35 8.25
C LEU A 178 -21.25 3.46 9.66
N ARG A 179 -22.35 4.21 9.77
CA ARG A 179 -23.06 4.47 11.04
C ARG A 179 -23.92 3.32 11.54
N ASP A 180 -24.24 2.34 10.68
CA ASP A 180 -25.24 1.29 11.02
C ASP A 180 -24.64 0.09 11.73
N ILE A 181 -23.40 0.20 12.23
CA ILE A 181 -22.73 -0.90 12.88
C ILE A 181 -22.61 -0.62 14.38
N GLU A 182 -23.71 -0.80 15.08
CA GLU A 182 -23.66 -0.94 16.54
C GLU A 182 -22.94 -2.24 16.92
N ASN A 183 -21.99 -2.16 17.87
CA ASN A 183 -21.21 -3.30 18.42
C ASN A 183 -20.31 -4.07 17.42
N LYS A 184 -19.51 -3.34 16.63
CA LYS A 184 -18.49 -3.97 15.77
C LYS A 184 -17.40 -4.61 16.61
N GLN A 185 -17.26 -5.92 16.45
CA GLN A 185 -16.05 -6.60 16.90
C GLN A 185 -15.09 -6.73 15.70
N PRO A 186 -13.79 -6.48 15.89
CA PRO A 186 -12.81 -6.70 14.83
C PRO A 186 -12.72 -8.18 14.51
N VAL A 187 -12.62 -8.51 13.21
CA VAL A 187 -12.42 -9.89 12.74
C VAL A 187 -10.94 -10.27 12.72
N HIS A 188 -10.07 -9.29 12.51
CA HIS A 188 -8.62 -9.49 12.54
C HIS A 188 -7.96 -8.35 13.32
N VAL A 189 -6.97 -8.71 14.14
CA VAL A 189 -6.18 -7.77 14.94
C VAL A 189 -4.70 -8.03 14.64
N ILE A 190 -4.04 -7.06 14.01
CA ILE A 190 -2.63 -7.15 13.68
C ILE A 190 -1.81 -6.37 14.70
N LYS A 191 -0.99 -7.09 15.44
CA LYS A 191 -0.03 -6.49 16.38
C LYS A 191 1.20 -6.02 15.62
N PRO A 192 1.58 -4.74 15.74
CA PRO A 192 2.80 -4.22 15.14
C PRO A 192 4.04 -5.02 15.55
N LYS A 193 4.94 -5.23 14.58
CA LYS A 193 6.29 -5.74 14.78
C LYS A 193 7.26 -4.93 13.96
N GLN A 194 8.38 -4.53 14.55
CA GLN A 194 9.39 -3.74 13.84
C GLN A 194 9.82 -4.42 12.53
N GLY A 195 9.80 -3.66 11.44
CA GLY A 195 10.16 -4.13 10.11
C GLY A 195 9.12 -5.00 9.41
N MET A 196 7.96 -5.28 10.04
CA MET A 196 6.87 -6.03 9.43
C MET A 196 6.05 -5.15 8.49
N ALA A 197 5.76 -5.66 7.29
CA ALA A 197 4.78 -5.09 6.38
C ALA A 197 3.40 -5.70 6.60
N LEU A 198 2.37 -4.86 6.60
CA LEU A 198 0.96 -5.20 6.45
C LEU A 198 0.52 -4.75 5.08
N ILE A 199 -0.12 -5.64 4.34
CA ILE A 199 -0.68 -5.38 3.01
C ILE A 199 -2.16 -5.66 3.05
N ASN A 200 -2.96 -4.69 2.65
CA ASN A 200 -4.41 -4.84 2.59
C ASN A 200 -5.02 -4.13 1.37
N ILE A 201 -6.18 -4.60 0.93
CA ILE A 201 -6.97 -3.90 -0.08
C ILE A 201 -7.48 -2.56 0.48
N HIS A 202 -7.60 -1.55 -0.40
CA HIS A 202 -7.98 -0.19 0.04
C HIS A 202 -9.38 -0.13 0.66
N ASN A 203 -10.34 -0.86 0.10
CA ASN A 203 -11.75 -0.78 0.47
C ASN A 203 -12.17 -1.71 1.61
N ILE A 204 -11.26 -2.12 2.47
CA ILE A 204 -11.56 -2.84 3.71
C ILE A 204 -11.58 -1.87 4.88
N LEU A 205 -12.63 -1.96 5.71
CA LEU A 205 -12.76 -1.11 6.89
C LEU A 205 -11.74 -1.50 7.95
N HIS A 206 -10.94 -0.54 8.39
CA HIS A 206 -9.92 -0.75 9.41
C HIS A 206 -9.66 0.50 10.24
N GLU A 207 -8.97 0.31 11.37
CA GLU A 207 -8.50 1.37 12.26
C GLU A 207 -7.06 1.12 12.70
N GLY A 208 -6.35 2.19 13.06
CA GLY A 208 -5.17 2.13 13.92
C GLY A 208 -5.58 2.43 15.34
N SER A 209 -5.63 1.41 16.19
CA SER A 209 -6.09 1.55 17.59
C SER A 209 -5.22 2.52 18.36
N LYS A 210 -5.78 3.03 19.45
CA LYS A 210 -5.13 3.98 20.35
C LYS A 210 -3.81 3.45 20.91
N VAL A 211 -2.77 4.27 20.84
CA VAL A 211 -1.50 4.01 21.50
C VAL A 211 -1.66 4.27 23.00
N GLN A 212 -1.37 3.27 23.83
CA GLN A 212 -1.52 3.35 25.29
C GLN A 212 -0.28 3.91 25.97
N SER A 213 0.91 3.59 25.44
CA SER A 213 2.19 4.10 25.92
C SER A 213 3.26 4.01 24.83
N GLY A 214 4.28 4.85 24.91
CA GLY A 214 5.35 4.94 23.92
C GLY A 214 4.94 5.78 22.71
N ILE A 215 5.70 5.65 21.63
CA ILE A 215 5.46 6.32 20.35
C ILE A 215 5.49 5.27 19.24
N LYS A 216 4.46 5.26 18.39
CA LYS A 216 4.37 4.37 17.23
C LYS A 216 4.75 5.12 15.97
N TYR A 217 5.64 4.52 15.16
CA TYR A 217 6.01 5.01 13.83
C TYR A 217 5.60 4.03 12.75
N VAL A 218 5.02 4.56 11.69
CA VAL A 218 4.53 3.76 10.54
C VAL A 218 4.92 4.46 9.24
N LEU A 219 5.44 3.68 8.30
CA LEU A 219 5.59 4.09 6.90
C LEU A 219 4.44 3.51 6.09
N ARG A 220 3.77 4.36 5.29
CA ARG A 220 2.72 3.95 4.35
C ARG A 220 3.06 4.39 2.93
N THR A 221 2.88 3.47 2.01
CA THR A 221 2.79 3.72 0.57
C THR A 221 1.71 2.82 -0.04
N ASP A 222 1.50 2.92 -1.35
CA ASP A 222 0.52 2.11 -2.05
C ASP A 222 1.22 1.30 -3.17
N ILE A 223 0.71 0.10 -3.47
CA ILE A 223 1.23 -0.76 -4.52
C ILE A 223 0.51 -0.44 -5.83
N LEU A 224 1.29 -0.14 -6.86
CA LEU A 224 0.83 0.27 -8.17
C LEU A 224 0.66 -0.91 -9.11
N TYR A 225 -0.40 -0.83 -9.89
CA TYR A 225 -0.73 -1.76 -10.96
C TYR A 225 -0.95 -1.00 -12.26
N GLN A 226 -0.68 -1.67 -13.39
CA GLN A 226 -0.89 -1.15 -14.74
C GLN A 226 -1.62 -2.19 -15.58
N LYS A 227 -2.52 -1.78 -16.46
CA LYS A 227 -3.20 -2.69 -17.39
C LYS A 227 -2.22 -3.31 -18.37
N ILE A 228 -2.27 -4.62 -18.52
CA ILE A 228 -1.39 -5.39 -19.43
C ILE A 228 -1.66 -5.01 -20.89
N THR A 229 -2.91 -4.71 -21.24
CA THR A 229 -3.30 -4.24 -22.59
C THR A 229 -2.65 -2.91 -22.99
N GLU A 230 -2.15 -2.18 -22.00
CA GLU A 230 -1.39 -0.95 -22.19
C GLU A 230 0.13 -1.18 -22.14
N LEU A 231 0.58 -2.43 -21.92
CA LEU A 231 1.98 -2.79 -21.96
C LEU A 231 2.44 -2.86 -23.44
N HIS A 232 3.65 -2.37 -23.69
CA HIS A 232 4.23 -2.30 -25.04
C HIS A 232 4.13 -3.64 -25.79
N PRO A 233 3.76 -3.69 -27.09
CA PRO A 233 3.63 -4.94 -27.86
C PRO A 233 4.83 -5.87 -27.84
N LYS A 234 6.04 -5.36 -27.55
CA LYS A 234 7.24 -6.17 -27.32
C LYS A 234 7.14 -7.06 -26.09
N LEU A 235 6.38 -6.67 -25.06
CA LEU A 235 6.21 -7.44 -23.82
C LEU A 235 5.17 -8.56 -23.97
N GLU A 236 4.16 -8.39 -24.85
CA GLU A 236 3.24 -9.49 -25.18
C GLU A 236 3.96 -10.69 -25.81
N LYS A 237 4.98 -10.47 -26.66
CA LYS A 237 5.80 -11.55 -27.20
C LYS A 237 6.60 -12.31 -26.16
N TYR A 238 6.96 -11.67 -25.04
CA TYR A 238 7.70 -12.29 -23.95
C TYR A 238 6.77 -13.04 -22.99
N SER A 239 5.56 -12.54 -22.70
CA SER A 239 4.59 -13.23 -21.85
C SER A 239 4.06 -14.50 -22.51
N GLN A 240 3.84 -14.51 -23.82
CA GLN A 240 3.39 -15.69 -24.56
C GLN A 240 4.47 -16.77 -24.73
N LYS A 241 5.75 -16.38 -24.74
CA LYS A 241 6.87 -17.33 -24.87
C LYS A 241 7.21 -18.05 -23.56
N ASN A 242 6.85 -17.48 -22.41
CA ASN A 242 7.22 -18.00 -21.09
C ASN A 242 6.09 -18.69 -20.33
N SER A 243 4.91 -18.81 -20.91
CA SER A 243 3.81 -19.62 -20.33
C SER A 243 4.12 -21.12 -20.22
N ASN A 244 5.24 -21.58 -20.78
CA ASN A 244 5.67 -22.97 -20.76
C ASN A 244 6.90 -23.28 -19.89
N ASN A 245 7.46 -22.32 -19.16
CA ASN A 245 8.60 -22.55 -18.27
C ASN A 245 8.51 -21.70 -17.00
N ASN A 246 8.35 -22.42 -15.89
CA ASN A 246 8.40 -22.01 -14.49
C ASN A 246 9.15 -20.70 -14.14
N ASP A 247 8.38 -19.75 -13.64
CA ASP A 247 8.53 -18.93 -12.39
C ASP A 247 9.80 -18.13 -12.08
N LYS A 248 10.70 -17.80 -12.98
CA LYS A 248 11.89 -17.02 -12.54
C LYS A 248 12.33 -15.80 -13.37
N ILE A 249 11.67 -15.45 -14.47
CA ILE A 249 12.30 -14.53 -15.44
C ILE A 249 11.62 -13.14 -15.52
N ILE A 250 10.47 -12.91 -14.93
CA ILE A 250 9.73 -11.64 -15.11
C ILE A 250 10.43 -10.45 -14.44
N VAL A 251 11.22 -10.66 -13.40
CA VAL A 251 11.81 -9.56 -12.61
C VAL A 251 13.14 -9.06 -13.20
N THR A 252 13.92 -9.91 -13.86
CA THR A 252 15.28 -9.56 -14.32
C THR A 252 15.33 -8.81 -15.65
N GLU A 253 14.33 -8.92 -16.51
CA GLU A 253 14.30 -8.19 -17.80
C GLU A 253 13.66 -6.79 -17.68
N TRP A 254 12.83 -6.54 -16.67
CA TRP A 254 12.34 -5.21 -16.36
C TRP A 254 13.46 -4.22 -16.02
N GLU A 255 14.53 -4.68 -15.38
CA GLU A 255 15.66 -3.83 -15.00
C GLU A 255 16.49 -3.34 -16.22
N LYS A 256 16.46 -4.07 -17.34
CA LYS A 256 17.25 -3.73 -18.54
C LYS A 256 16.61 -2.68 -19.46
N HIS A 257 15.32 -2.40 -19.27
CA HIS A 257 14.57 -1.49 -20.16
C HIS A 257 14.04 -0.24 -19.45
N PHE A 258 14.29 -0.08 -18.16
CA PHE A 258 13.94 1.11 -17.41
C PHE A 258 15.13 2.08 -17.38
N GLU A 259 15.30 2.89 -18.44
CA GLU A 259 16.08 4.12 -18.29
C GLU A 259 15.22 5.16 -17.55
N PRO A 260 15.79 5.87 -16.55
CA PRO A 260 15.05 6.83 -15.74
C PRO A 260 14.87 8.19 -16.45
N SER A 261 14.15 8.20 -17.56
CA SER A 261 13.78 9.46 -18.23
C SER A 261 12.28 9.74 -18.15
N CYS A 262 11.70 9.56 -16.95
CA CYS A 262 10.30 9.87 -16.73
C CYS A 262 10.16 11.29 -16.16
N LYS A 263 9.70 12.24 -16.97
CA LYS A 263 9.21 13.53 -16.45
C LYS A 263 7.80 13.31 -15.92
N MET A 264 7.67 13.39 -14.59
CA MET A 264 6.38 13.40 -13.93
C MET A 264 5.71 14.76 -14.11
N TYR A 265 4.51 14.76 -14.62
CA TYR A 265 3.60 15.91 -14.53
C TYR A 265 2.69 15.65 -13.32
N HIS A 266 2.75 16.57 -12.37
CA HIS A 266 1.82 16.64 -11.25
C HIS A 266 0.70 17.60 -11.68
N ASP A 267 -0.51 17.10 -11.78
CA ASP A 267 -1.76 17.88 -11.67
C ASP A 267 -2.37 17.68 -10.29
#